data_ff7c4d6017a277f9c21a00622e66ffcc
#
_entry.id   ff7c4d6017a277f9c21a00622e66ffcc
#
_cell.length_a   1.000
_cell.length_b   1.000
_cell.length_c   1.000
_cell.angle_alpha   90.00
_cell.angle_beta   90.00
_cell.angle_gamma   90.00
#
_symmetry.space_group_name_H-M   'P 1'
#
loop_
_entity.id
_entity.type
_entity.pdbx_description
1 polymer ?
#
loop_
_entity_poly.entity_id
_entity_poly.type
_entity_poly.pdbx_seq_one_letter_code
_entity_poly.pdbx_strand_id
1 'polypeptide(L)'
;PHLFAAAPEMTPIGSHHFMYYGGAFSHLWIDWFMPYILPDKMKRANDPSGPWNDQLAESQWEGSDRKSWYDYRPMVDMPLLKAYAPEYYQWLTHPDSSSWWDFLNVEQDFKKFKNPTFLLSGWYDATYGPEGATRGFKKMKAQAATEKAKEMTHLILGPWNHTSLNSRKTQFGEIDFGTNAGFDYDATLLGWFDEVLKEDKDKRSLPPVSIFIMGENKWRSENEWPLKRAIATSY
;
A
#
# COMPACT_ATOMS: atom_id res chain seq x y z
N PRO A 1 -10.56 13.06 17.24
CA PRO A 1 -11.84 12.84 17.92
C PRO A 1 -13.03 12.68 16.97
N HIS A 2 -12.78 12.72 15.62
CA HIS A 2 -13.84 12.65 14.60
C HIS A 2 -13.70 11.46 13.65
N LEU A 3 -12.63 10.68 13.76
CA LEU A 3 -12.45 9.45 13.00
C LEU A 3 -13.00 8.28 13.82
N PHE A 4 -13.92 7.50 13.27
CA PHE A 4 -14.55 6.36 13.96
C PHE A 4 -14.06 5.01 13.44
N ALA A 5 -13.68 4.93 12.19
CA ALA A 5 -13.16 3.74 11.54
C ALA A 5 -12.27 4.15 10.36
N ALA A 6 -11.34 3.30 9.95
CA ALA A 6 -10.46 3.52 8.81
C ALA A 6 -10.33 2.25 7.98
N ALA A 7 -10.34 2.40 6.66
CA ALA A 7 -10.14 1.30 5.72
C ALA A 7 -8.95 1.61 4.79
N PRO A 8 -7.71 1.54 5.28
CA PRO A 8 -6.54 1.73 4.44
C PRO A 8 -6.33 0.53 3.52
N GLU A 9 -6.11 0.83 2.26
CA GLU A 9 -5.86 -0.16 1.22
C GLU A 9 -4.43 -0.03 0.71
N MET A 10 -3.75 -1.16 0.56
CA MET A 10 -2.40 -1.22 0.00
C MET A 10 -1.52 -0.07 0.49
N THR A 11 -1.42 0.09 1.79
CA THR A 11 -0.70 1.20 2.42
C THR A 11 0.46 0.70 3.27
N PRO A 12 1.58 1.41 3.29
CA PRO A 12 2.69 1.11 4.19
C PRO A 12 2.36 1.56 5.61
N ILE A 13 3.12 1.04 6.58
CA ILE A 13 3.10 1.52 7.96
C ILE A 13 4.44 2.09 8.41
N GLY A 14 5.50 1.87 7.63
CA GLY A 14 6.81 2.44 7.87
C GLY A 14 7.55 2.62 6.55
N SER A 15 7.94 3.86 6.25
CA SER A 15 8.41 4.24 4.91
C SER A 15 9.74 3.65 4.53
N HIS A 16 10.70 3.57 5.46
CA HIS A 16 12.02 2.99 5.15
C HIS A 16 11.91 1.58 4.59
N HIS A 17 11.02 0.76 5.16
CA HIS A 17 10.90 -0.65 4.78
C HIS A 17 10.56 -0.86 3.30
N PHE A 18 9.64 -0.08 2.75
CA PHE A 18 9.26 -0.24 1.33
C PHE A 18 10.13 0.59 0.38
N MET A 19 10.80 1.64 0.88
CA MET A 19 11.79 2.38 0.09
C MET A 19 13.07 1.58 -0.10
N TYR A 20 13.49 0.83 0.93
CA TYR A 20 14.70 0.02 0.96
C TYR A 20 14.40 -1.46 1.18
N TYR A 21 13.59 -2.02 0.31
CA TYR A 21 13.21 -3.41 0.38
C TYR A 21 14.43 -4.32 0.26
N GLY A 22 14.65 -5.16 1.27
CA GLY A 22 15.85 -6.00 1.32
C GLY A 22 17.18 -5.24 1.45
N GLY A 23 17.14 -3.96 1.83
CA GLY A 23 18.33 -3.10 1.99
C GLY A 23 18.75 -2.36 0.71
N ALA A 24 18.04 -2.57 -0.40
CA ALA A 24 18.28 -1.87 -1.66
C ALA A 24 17.19 -0.82 -1.93
N PHE A 25 17.59 0.35 -2.41
CA PHE A 25 16.61 1.38 -2.77
C PHE A 25 15.69 0.89 -3.89
N SER A 26 14.39 1.00 -3.67
CA SER A 26 13.38 0.65 -4.66
C SER A 26 13.31 1.70 -5.77
N HIS A 27 13.94 1.42 -6.91
CA HIS A 27 13.91 2.34 -8.06
C HIS A 27 12.52 2.48 -8.71
N LEU A 28 11.56 1.63 -8.32
CA LEU A 28 10.17 1.72 -8.74
C LEU A 28 9.54 3.10 -8.47
N TRP A 29 10.02 3.82 -7.46
CA TRP A 29 9.51 5.15 -7.10
C TRP A 29 9.71 6.19 -8.20
N ILE A 30 10.60 5.95 -9.14
CA ILE A 30 10.76 6.83 -10.30
C ILE A 30 9.49 6.84 -11.18
N ASP A 31 8.79 5.70 -11.27
CA ASP A 31 7.51 5.60 -11.99
C ASP A 31 6.37 6.37 -11.32
N TRP A 32 6.53 6.76 -10.06
CA TRP A 32 5.60 7.64 -9.37
C TRP A 32 5.99 9.12 -9.50
N PHE A 33 7.28 9.40 -9.33
CA PHE A 33 7.77 10.78 -9.37
C PHE A 33 7.70 11.39 -10.76
N MET A 34 8.18 10.69 -11.77
CA MET A 34 8.29 11.24 -13.12
C MET A 34 6.94 11.56 -13.76
N PRO A 35 5.94 10.65 -13.82
CA PRO A 35 4.68 10.94 -14.47
C PRO A 35 3.63 11.64 -13.60
N TYR A 36 3.76 11.61 -12.26
CA TYR A 36 2.70 12.14 -11.40
C TYR A 36 3.15 13.33 -10.54
N ILE A 37 4.26 13.19 -9.83
CA ILE A 37 4.71 14.22 -8.89
C ILE A 37 5.36 15.40 -9.60
N LEU A 38 6.25 15.12 -10.54
CA LEU A 38 6.97 16.17 -11.28
C LEU A 38 6.04 17.08 -12.08
N PRO A 39 5.09 16.58 -12.90
CA PRO A 39 4.17 17.43 -13.64
C PRO A 39 3.40 18.42 -12.74
N ASP A 40 2.88 17.93 -11.61
CA ASP A 40 2.17 18.80 -10.66
C ASP A 40 3.10 19.88 -10.07
N LYS A 41 4.32 19.52 -9.68
CA LYS A 41 5.28 20.45 -9.10
C LYS A 41 5.77 21.48 -10.12
N MET A 42 6.07 21.06 -11.34
CA MET A 42 6.46 21.97 -12.42
C MET A 42 5.32 22.93 -12.76
N LYS A 43 4.08 22.42 -12.84
CA LYS A 43 2.89 23.26 -13.04
C LYS A 43 2.75 24.33 -11.95
N ARG A 44 2.91 23.96 -10.69
CA ARG A 44 2.87 24.93 -9.57
C ARG A 44 4.01 25.93 -9.61
N ALA A 45 5.13 25.56 -10.20
CA ALA A 45 6.26 26.46 -10.43
C ALA A 45 6.10 27.34 -11.68
N ASN A 46 5.00 27.18 -12.44
CA ASN A 46 4.76 27.82 -13.73
C ASN A 46 5.88 27.56 -14.75
N ASP A 47 6.46 26.38 -14.74
CA ASP A 47 7.49 26.00 -15.69
C ASP A 47 6.84 25.63 -17.05
N PRO A 48 7.13 26.37 -18.14
CA PRO A 48 6.50 26.13 -19.44
C PRO A 48 6.94 24.83 -20.12
N SER A 49 8.00 24.18 -19.65
CA SER A 49 8.50 22.91 -20.21
C SER A 49 7.71 21.69 -19.71
N GLY A 50 6.79 21.86 -18.78
CA GLY A 50 5.99 20.77 -18.22
C GLY A 50 4.85 20.30 -19.15
N PRO A 51 4.30 19.09 -18.89
CA PRO A 51 3.30 18.45 -19.75
C PRO A 51 1.90 19.11 -19.72
N TRP A 52 1.68 20.08 -18.84
CA TRP A 52 0.42 20.85 -18.76
C TRP A 52 0.31 21.97 -19.78
N ASN A 53 1.36 22.21 -20.55
CA ASN A 53 1.35 23.18 -21.63
C ASN A 53 0.50 22.65 -22.78
N ASP A 54 -0.51 23.40 -23.24
CA ASP A 54 -1.44 23.01 -24.30
C ASP A 54 -0.72 22.65 -25.62
N GLN A 55 0.51 23.08 -25.80
CA GLN A 55 1.33 22.80 -26.99
C GLN A 55 2.13 21.52 -26.87
N LEU A 56 2.19 20.90 -25.69
CA LEU A 56 2.99 19.71 -25.44
C LEU A 56 2.10 18.59 -24.89
N ALA A 57 1.85 17.59 -25.73
CA ALA A 57 1.16 16.40 -25.26
C ALA A 57 2.03 15.66 -24.23
N GLU A 58 1.41 15.08 -23.22
CA GLU A 58 2.09 14.34 -22.15
C GLU A 58 3.08 13.29 -22.70
N SER A 59 2.69 12.60 -23.78
CA SER A 59 3.53 11.60 -24.46
C SER A 59 4.74 12.20 -25.19
N GLN A 60 4.74 13.51 -25.43
CA GLN A 60 5.83 14.24 -26.11
C GLN A 60 6.73 14.97 -25.13
N TRP A 61 6.37 14.98 -23.85
CA TRP A 61 7.19 15.61 -22.84
C TRP A 61 8.52 14.86 -22.69
N GLU A 62 9.62 15.60 -22.70
CA GLU A 62 10.97 15.03 -22.57
C GLU A 62 11.13 14.14 -21.32
N GLY A 63 10.42 14.50 -20.25
CA GLY A 63 10.35 13.69 -19.04
C GLY A 63 9.51 12.42 -19.15
N SER A 64 8.88 12.09 -20.28
CA SER A 64 8.01 10.90 -20.41
C SER A 64 8.75 9.62 -20.80
N ASP A 65 10.04 9.71 -21.20
CA ASP A 65 10.82 8.55 -21.59
C ASP A 65 11.25 7.69 -20.40
N ARG A 66 10.42 6.70 -20.10
CA ARG A 66 10.62 5.76 -18.99
C ARG A 66 11.97 5.04 -19.05
N LYS A 67 12.44 4.69 -20.24
CA LYS A 67 13.74 4.00 -20.39
C LYS A 67 14.88 4.90 -19.93
N SER A 68 14.87 6.17 -20.30
CA SER A 68 15.89 7.12 -19.88
C SER A 68 15.91 7.32 -18.36
N TRP A 69 14.76 7.25 -17.68
CA TRP A 69 14.71 7.37 -16.21
C TRP A 69 15.43 6.20 -15.53
N TYR A 70 15.18 4.97 -16.01
CA TYR A 70 15.78 3.77 -15.41
C TYR A 70 17.27 3.65 -15.73
N ASP A 71 17.71 4.16 -16.86
CA ASP A 71 19.11 4.09 -17.30
C ASP A 71 19.96 5.25 -16.74
N TYR A 72 19.34 6.30 -16.20
CA TYR A 72 20.07 7.47 -15.72
C TYR A 72 20.99 7.15 -14.54
N ARG A 73 22.27 7.57 -14.67
CA ARG A 73 23.30 7.36 -13.63
C ARG A 73 24.18 8.60 -13.47
N PRO A 74 24.58 8.93 -12.24
CA PRO A 74 24.03 8.39 -10.98
C PRO A 74 22.61 8.90 -10.71
N MET A 75 21.78 8.11 -10.04
CA MET A 75 20.38 8.48 -9.74
C MET A 75 20.27 9.80 -8.96
N VAL A 76 21.25 10.12 -8.15
CA VAL A 76 21.31 11.36 -7.35
C VAL A 76 21.55 12.64 -8.16
N ASP A 77 21.76 12.55 -9.46
CA ASP A 77 22.03 13.71 -10.32
C ASP A 77 20.98 13.95 -11.39
N MET A 78 19.87 13.25 -11.36
CA MET A 78 18.80 13.44 -12.34
C MET A 78 18.21 14.86 -12.23
N PRO A 79 18.38 15.72 -13.28
CA PRO A 79 18.13 17.16 -13.16
C PRO A 79 16.68 17.50 -12.79
N LEU A 80 15.70 16.85 -13.40
CA LEU A 80 14.28 17.12 -13.14
C LEU A 80 13.90 16.79 -11.70
N LEU A 81 14.32 15.62 -11.19
CA LEU A 81 14.07 15.25 -9.80
C LEU A 81 14.78 16.22 -8.86
N LYS A 82 16.00 16.61 -9.18
CA LYS A 82 16.78 17.55 -8.36
C LYS A 82 16.12 18.92 -8.26
N ALA A 83 15.54 19.40 -9.34
CA ALA A 83 14.88 20.69 -9.39
C ALA A 83 13.52 20.70 -8.68
N TYR A 84 12.72 19.65 -8.86
CA TYR A 84 11.30 19.67 -8.46
C TYR A 84 10.91 18.65 -7.39
N ALA A 85 11.75 17.67 -7.10
CA ALA A 85 11.46 16.60 -6.13
C ALA A 85 12.60 16.35 -5.15
N PRO A 86 13.01 17.35 -4.35
CA PRO A 86 14.11 17.22 -3.40
C PRO A 86 13.88 16.09 -2.38
N GLU A 87 12.63 15.73 -2.07
CA GLU A 87 12.29 14.60 -1.21
C GLU A 87 12.79 13.26 -1.75
N TYR A 88 12.81 13.06 -3.06
CA TYR A 88 13.37 11.86 -3.68
C TYR A 88 14.86 11.69 -3.34
N TYR A 89 15.61 12.80 -3.36
CA TYR A 89 17.03 12.79 -2.95
C TYR A 89 17.23 12.51 -1.48
N GLN A 90 16.34 13.06 -0.65
CA GLN A 90 16.39 12.79 0.78
C GLN A 90 16.22 11.30 1.05
N TRP A 91 15.34 10.63 0.31
CA TRP A 91 15.22 9.18 0.41
C TRP A 91 16.50 8.45 0.00
N LEU A 92 17.11 8.84 -1.13
CA LEU A 92 18.37 8.26 -1.62
C LEU A 92 19.55 8.47 -0.68
N THR A 93 19.56 9.56 0.06
CA THR A 93 20.67 9.92 0.95
C THR A 93 20.51 9.43 2.39
N HIS A 94 19.39 8.77 2.70
CA HIS A 94 19.11 8.18 4.01
C HIS A 94 18.85 6.68 3.89
N PRO A 95 19.85 5.87 3.49
CA PRO A 95 19.66 4.44 3.28
C PRO A 95 19.44 3.65 4.56
N ASP A 96 19.89 4.18 5.70
CA ASP A 96 19.78 3.50 6.98
C ASP A 96 18.41 3.70 7.63
N SER A 97 17.94 2.68 8.32
CA SER A 97 16.71 2.73 9.13
C SER A 97 16.95 3.56 10.41
N SER A 98 17.14 4.86 10.24
CA SER A 98 17.41 5.82 11.31
C SER A 98 16.14 6.59 11.70
N SER A 99 16.24 7.36 12.79
CA SER A 99 15.17 8.27 13.24
C SER A 99 14.77 9.34 12.22
N TRP A 100 15.56 9.52 11.15
CA TRP A 100 15.17 10.40 10.05
C TRP A 100 13.82 9.99 9.43
N TRP A 101 13.49 8.68 9.43
CA TRP A 101 12.26 8.15 8.89
C TRP A 101 11.05 8.22 9.83
N ASP A 102 11.24 8.62 11.08
CA ASP A 102 10.18 8.58 12.11
C ASP A 102 8.95 9.40 11.74
N PHE A 103 9.12 10.50 11.00
CA PHE A 103 8.00 11.35 10.56
C PHE A 103 7.06 10.66 9.54
N LEU A 104 7.53 9.60 8.90
CA LEU A 104 6.76 8.76 7.97
C LEU A 104 6.47 7.36 8.53
N ASN A 105 6.70 7.14 9.83
CA ASN A 105 6.59 5.83 10.45
C ASN A 105 5.46 5.80 11.49
N VAL A 106 4.33 5.21 11.12
CA VAL A 106 3.18 5.07 12.04
C VAL A 106 3.33 3.89 13.01
N GLU A 107 4.36 3.04 12.86
CA GLU A 107 4.54 1.86 13.69
C GLU A 107 4.71 2.18 15.19
N GLN A 108 5.21 3.36 15.50
CA GLN A 108 5.44 3.82 16.86
C GLN A 108 4.14 4.22 17.58
N ASP A 109 3.08 4.48 16.80
CA ASP A 109 1.87 5.14 17.29
C ASP A 109 0.66 4.21 17.43
N PHE A 110 0.79 2.91 17.15
CA PHE A 110 -0.34 1.99 17.22
C PHE A 110 -1.05 1.99 18.59
N LYS A 111 -0.31 2.22 19.67
CA LYS A 111 -0.89 2.40 21.02
C LYS A 111 -1.82 3.62 21.19
N LYS A 112 -1.81 4.53 20.19
CA LYS A 112 -2.70 5.71 20.16
C LYS A 112 -3.96 5.45 19.33
N PHE A 113 -3.99 4.38 18.54
CA PHE A 113 -5.11 4.06 17.66
C PHE A 113 -6.29 3.52 18.49
N LYS A 114 -7.43 4.19 18.38
CA LYS A 114 -8.66 3.86 19.09
C LYS A 114 -9.74 3.26 18.19
N ASN A 115 -9.51 3.28 16.90
CA ASN A 115 -10.51 3.03 15.87
C ASN A 115 -10.29 1.68 15.19
N PRO A 116 -11.35 0.91 14.95
CA PRO A 116 -11.29 -0.26 14.09
C PRO A 116 -10.68 0.04 12.73
N THR A 117 -9.94 -0.91 12.18
CA THR A 117 -9.24 -0.73 10.92
C THR A 117 -9.44 -1.93 10.01
N PHE A 118 -9.90 -1.67 8.78
CA PHE A 118 -10.02 -2.67 7.74
C PHE A 118 -8.77 -2.61 6.85
N LEU A 119 -7.87 -3.58 7.01
CA LEU A 119 -6.61 -3.63 6.30
C LEU A 119 -6.71 -4.57 5.11
N LEU A 120 -6.50 -4.03 3.91
CA LEU A 120 -6.57 -4.80 2.68
C LEU A 120 -5.30 -4.62 1.86
N SER A 121 -4.76 -5.73 1.33
CA SER A 121 -3.61 -5.71 0.43
C SER A 121 -3.62 -6.91 -0.52
N GLY A 122 -2.68 -6.94 -1.46
CA GLY A 122 -2.53 -7.99 -2.45
C GLY A 122 -1.20 -8.71 -2.33
N TRP A 123 -1.20 -10.02 -2.64
CA TRP A 123 0.02 -10.84 -2.68
C TRP A 123 1.02 -10.35 -3.75
N TYR A 124 0.50 -9.72 -4.82
CA TYR A 124 1.28 -9.17 -5.93
C TYR A 124 1.44 -7.65 -5.87
N ASP A 125 1.18 -7.03 -4.73
CA ASP A 125 1.46 -5.60 -4.56
C ASP A 125 2.99 -5.37 -4.53
N ALA A 126 3.53 -4.94 -5.68
CA ALA A 126 4.96 -4.65 -5.80
C ALA A 126 5.35 -3.29 -5.22
N THR A 127 4.36 -2.44 -4.87
CA THR A 127 4.61 -1.09 -4.35
C THR A 127 4.89 -1.11 -2.85
N TYR A 128 3.97 -1.68 -2.07
CA TYR A 128 4.09 -1.73 -0.61
C TYR A 128 4.17 -3.15 -0.06
N GLY A 129 3.88 -4.14 -0.91
CA GLY A 129 3.76 -5.53 -0.52
C GLY A 129 2.59 -5.80 0.41
N PRO A 130 2.35 -7.06 0.76
CA PRO A 130 1.38 -7.41 1.80
C PRO A 130 1.87 -7.03 3.21
N GLU A 131 3.16 -6.69 3.39
CA GLU A 131 3.77 -6.42 4.69
C GLU A 131 3.14 -5.24 5.41
N GLY A 132 2.79 -4.18 4.70
CA GLY A 132 2.13 -3.01 5.28
C GLY A 132 0.85 -3.42 6.02
N ALA A 133 -0.03 -4.15 5.34
CA ALA A 133 -1.29 -4.63 5.92
C ALA A 133 -1.07 -5.67 7.03
N THR A 134 -0.19 -6.65 6.81
CA THR A 134 0.06 -7.73 7.78
C THR A 134 0.75 -7.23 9.05
N ARG A 135 1.73 -6.34 8.92
CA ARG A 135 2.37 -5.69 10.06
C ARG A 135 1.39 -4.78 10.81
N GLY A 136 0.60 -3.99 10.06
CA GLY A 136 -0.46 -3.15 10.61
C GLY A 136 -1.47 -3.96 11.42
N PHE A 137 -1.96 -5.08 10.86
CA PHE A 137 -2.88 -5.98 11.57
C PHE A 137 -2.28 -6.51 12.88
N LYS A 138 -1.05 -7.03 12.84
CA LYS A 138 -0.37 -7.51 14.05
C LYS A 138 -0.25 -6.42 15.12
N LYS A 139 0.14 -5.23 14.72
CA LYS A 139 0.28 -4.08 15.63
C LYS A 139 -1.06 -3.64 16.20
N MET A 140 -2.10 -3.56 15.38
CA MET A 140 -3.47 -3.24 15.83
C MET A 140 -3.96 -4.25 16.84
N LYS A 141 -3.85 -5.54 16.55
CA LYS A 141 -4.27 -6.61 17.50
C LYS A 141 -3.52 -6.56 18.83
N ALA A 142 -2.22 -6.24 18.79
CA ALA A 142 -1.38 -6.26 20.00
C ALA A 142 -1.44 -4.95 20.80
N GLN A 143 -1.55 -3.79 20.15
CA GLN A 143 -1.22 -2.51 20.74
C GLN A 143 -2.34 -1.46 20.66
N ALA A 144 -3.39 -1.65 19.87
CA ALA A 144 -4.46 -0.65 19.76
C ALA A 144 -5.01 -0.28 21.14
N ALA A 145 -5.39 0.99 21.31
CA ALA A 145 -5.72 1.58 22.59
C ALA A 145 -7.06 1.10 23.17
N THR A 146 -7.92 0.49 22.36
CA THR A 146 -9.25 0.01 22.79
C THR A 146 -9.48 -1.41 22.34
N GLU A 147 -10.26 -2.17 23.13
CA GLU A 147 -10.63 -3.53 22.74
C GLU A 147 -11.47 -3.53 21.45
N LYS A 148 -12.40 -2.57 21.27
CA LYS A 148 -13.15 -2.40 20.03
C LYS A 148 -12.21 -2.30 18.82
N ALA A 149 -11.15 -1.50 18.90
CA ALA A 149 -10.17 -1.37 17.80
C ALA A 149 -9.43 -2.69 17.53
N LYS A 150 -9.07 -3.43 18.58
CA LYS A 150 -8.43 -4.74 18.43
C LYS A 150 -9.38 -5.76 17.81
N GLU A 151 -10.58 -5.91 18.36
CA GLU A 151 -11.54 -6.94 17.95
C GLU A 151 -12.04 -6.72 16.53
N MET A 152 -12.41 -5.49 16.19
CA MET A 152 -13.01 -5.13 14.89
C MET A 152 -11.99 -4.72 13.83
N THR A 153 -10.71 -5.00 14.02
CA THR A 153 -9.70 -4.87 12.97
C THR A 153 -9.61 -6.15 12.17
N HIS A 154 -9.72 -6.02 10.85
CA HIS A 154 -9.71 -7.13 9.90
C HIS A 154 -8.54 -7.01 8.91
N LEU A 155 -8.07 -8.16 8.42
CA LEU A 155 -7.05 -8.28 7.39
C LEU A 155 -7.58 -9.08 6.21
N ILE A 156 -7.45 -8.52 5.02
CA ILE A 156 -7.79 -9.22 3.78
C ILE A 156 -6.59 -9.19 2.84
N LEU A 157 -6.17 -10.37 2.39
CA LEU A 157 -5.08 -10.53 1.42
C LEU A 157 -5.58 -11.32 0.22
N GLY A 158 -5.71 -10.63 -0.92
CA GLY A 158 -6.16 -11.22 -2.17
C GLY A 158 -5.03 -11.42 -3.19
N PRO A 159 -5.33 -12.06 -4.33
CA PRO A 159 -4.36 -12.27 -5.40
C PRO A 159 -4.20 -11.02 -6.27
N TRP A 160 -4.15 -9.85 -5.68
CA TRP A 160 -4.17 -8.56 -6.36
C TRP A 160 -2.78 -7.91 -6.42
N ASN A 161 -2.61 -7.03 -7.40
CA ASN A 161 -1.53 -6.06 -7.44
C ASN A 161 -2.02 -4.70 -6.91
N HIS A 162 -1.16 -3.69 -6.90
CA HIS A 162 -1.45 -2.36 -6.36
C HIS A 162 -2.64 -1.63 -7.01
N THR A 163 -3.04 -1.99 -8.22
CA THR A 163 -4.05 -1.25 -8.99
C THR A 163 -5.37 -2.00 -9.19
N SER A 164 -5.50 -3.23 -8.70
CA SER A 164 -6.62 -4.12 -9.06
C SER A 164 -7.61 -4.42 -7.94
N LEU A 165 -7.72 -3.54 -6.95
CA LEU A 165 -8.56 -3.73 -5.77
C LEU A 165 -10.05 -3.88 -6.05
N ASN A 166 -10.58 -3.09 -6.96
CA ASN A 166 -12.01 -3.00 -7.22
C ASN A 166 -12.50 -4.01 -8.23
N SER A 167 -11.69 -4.99 -8.54
CA SER A 167 -12.09 -5.86 -9.62
C SER A 167 -12.57 -7.18 -9.06
N ARG A 168 -13.79 -7.52 -9.42
CA ARG A 168 -14.25 -8.89 -9.48
C ARG A 168 -13.43 -9.68 -10.51
N LYS A 169 -12.26 -9.17 -10.89
CA LYS A 169 -11.34 -9.80 -11.83
C LYS A 169 -10.76 -11.04 -11.18
N THR A 170 -10.66 -12.06 -11.98
CA THR A 170 -10.09 -13.35 -11.57
C THR A 170 -8.68 -13.55 -12.11
N GLN A 171 -8.31 -12.74 -13.10
CA GLN A 171 -7.00 -12.80 -13.77
C GLN A 171 -6.11 -11.63 -13.39
N PHE A 172 -4.88 -11.93 -13.05
CA PHE A 172 -3.83 -10.96 -12.74
C PHE A 172 -2.55 -11.32 -13.52
N GLY A 173 -2.16 -10.42 -14.43
CA GLY A 173 -1.12 -10.75 -15.41
C GLY A 173 -1.54 -11.93 -16.29
N GLU A 174 -0.67 -12.92 -16.38
CA GLU A 174 -0.91 -14.15 -17.15
C GLU A 174 -1.61 -15.25 -16.34
N ILE A 175 -1.87 -15.03 -15.07
CA ILE A 175 -2.43 -16.04 -14.17
C ILE A 175 -3.91 -15.81 -13.99
N ASP A 176 -4.72 -16.81 -14.33
CA ASP A 176 -6.13 -16.88 -13.99
C ASP A 176 -6.32 -17.71 -12.72
N PHE A 177 -6.81 -17.06 -11.67
CA PHE A 177 -7.09 -17.70 -10.38
C PHE A 177 -8.51 -18.32 -10.31
N GLY A 178 -9.26 -18.25 -11.41
CA GLY A 178 -10.61 -18.77 -11.50
C GLY A 178 -11.65 -17.91 -10.80
N THR A 179 -12.91 -18.27 -10.95
CA THR A 179 -14.07 -17.50 -10.47
C THR A 179 -14.07 -17.25 -8.96
N ASN A 180 -13.44 -18.13 -8.19
CA ASN A 180 -13.31 -17.96 -6.73
C ASN A 180 -12.42 -16.79 -6.32
N ALA A 181 -11.58 -16.28 -7.21
CA ALA A 181 -10.74 -15.10 -6.91
C ALA A 181 -11.53 -13.80 -6.90
N GLY A 182 -12.72 -13.80 -7.48
CA GLY A 182 -13.62 -12.65 -7.45
C GLY A 182 -13.95 -12.26 -6.01
N PHE A 183 -13.82 -10.95 -5.72
CA PHE A 183 -14.08 -10.38 -4.40
C PHE A 183 -15.01 -9.18 -4.54
N ASP A 184 -16.12 -9.20 -3.82
CA ASP A 184 -17.02 -8.05 -3.76
C ASP A 184 -16.56 -7.08 -2.69
N TYR A 185 -15.60 -6.22 -3.08
CA TYR A 185 -14.99 -5.23 -2.20
C TYR A 185 -16.02 -4.27 -1.62
N ASP A 186 -16.87 -3.70 -2.46
CA ASP A 186 -17.83 -2.67 -2.05
C ASP A 186 -18.83 -3.22 -1.03
N ALA A 187 -19.39 -4.40 -1.30
CA ALA A 187 -20.31 -5.03 -0.37
C ALA A 187 -19.64 -5.42 0.96
N THR A 188 -18.40 -5.89 0.89
CA THR A 188 -17.63 -6.27 2.08
C THR A 188 -17.30 -5.06 2.93
N LEU A 189 -16.81 -3.98 2.31
CA LEU A 189 -16.45 -2.75 3.01
C LEU A 189 -17.68 -2.06 3.60
N LEU A 190 -18.78 -2.00 2.85
CA LEU A 190 -20.05 -1.45 3.34
C LEU A 190 -20.57 -2.25 4.54
N GLY A 191 -20.53 -3.58 4.46
CA GLY A 191 -20.93 -4.45 5.56
C GLY A 191 -20.10 -4.22 6.83
N TRP A 192 -18.80 -4.05 6.66
CA TRP A 192 -17.91 -3.74 7.79
C TRP A 192 -18.18 -2.35 8.38
N PHE A 193 -18.38 -1.32 7.55
CA PHE A 193 -18.76 0.00 8.07
C PHE A 193 -20.11 -0.02 8.79
N ASP A 194 -21.08 -0.78 8.30
CA ASP A 194 -22.38 -0.94 8.96
C ASP A 194 -22.20 -1.59 10.33
N GLU A 195 -21.39 -2.63 10.45
CA GLU A 195 -21.08 -3.28 11.71
C GLU A 195 -20.40 -2.32 12.71
N VAL A 196 -19.38 -1.58 12.25
CA VAL A 196 -18.59 -0.70 13.11
C VAL A 196 -19.35 0.56 13.53
N LEU A 197 -20.11 1.17 12.60
CA LEU A 197 -20.72 2.49 12.80
C LEU A 197 -22.15 2.41 13.32
N LYS A 198 -22.92 1.38 12.93
CA LYS A 198 -24.31 1.21 13.35
C LYS A 198 -24.48 0.29 14.55
N GLU A 199 -23.41 -0.38 14.97
CA GLU A 199 -23.42 -1.38 16.07
C GLU A 199 -24.46 -2.49 15.84
N ASP A 200 -24.73 -2.82 14.57
CA ASP A 200 -25.70 -3.83 14.19
C ASP A 200 -25.12 -5.23 14.44
N LYS A 201 -25.55 -5.81 15.57
CA LYS A 201 -25.08 -7.13 16.04
C LYS A 201 -25.63 -8.30 15.24
N ASP A 202 -26.64 -8.07 14.41
CA ASP A 202 -27.29 -9.12 13.63
C ASP A 202 -26.61 -9.36 12.26
N LYS A 203 -25.68 -8.50 11.88
CA LYS A 203 -24.87 -8.69 10.67
C LYS A 203 -23.71 -9.64 10.91
N ARG A 204 -23.42 -10.45 9.91
CA ARG A 204 -22.26 -11.36 9.91
C ARG A 204 -20.99 -10.57 10.14
N SER A 205 -20.34 -10.79 11.26
CA SER A 205 -18.99 -10.33 11.48
C SER A 205 -18.03 -10.97 10.46
N LEU A 206 -17.19 -10.17 9.85
CA LEU A 206 -16.11 -10.67 9.01
C LEU A 206 -15.14 -11.51 9.86
N PRO A 207 -14.56 -12.57 9.30
CA PRO A 207 -13.48 -13.27 10.00
C PRO A 207 -12.31 -12.28 10.24
N PRO A 208 -11.58 -12.43 11.35
CA PRO A 208 -10.44 -11.55 11.63
C PRO A 208 -9.44 -11.45 10.49
N VAL A 209 -9.26 -12.54 9.76
CA VAL A 209 -8.36 -12.62 8.60
C VAL A 209 -9.03 -13.40 7.48
N SER A 210 -8.97 -12.86 6.27
CA SER A 210 -9.35 -13.55 5.03
C SER A 210 -8.15 -13.54 4.09
N ILE A 211 -7.70 -14.71 3.68
CA ILE A 211 -6.58 -14.85 2.76
C ILE A 211 -6.97 -15.70 1.55
N PHE A 212 -6.53 -15.26 0.37
CA PHE A 212 -6.64 -16.07 -0.82
C PHE A 212 -5.43 -17.00 -0.94
N ILE A 213 -5.67 -18.29 -1.01
CA ILE A 213 -4.63 -19.31 -1.16
C ILE A 213 -4.41 -19.57 -2.63
N MET A 214 -3.29 -19.07 -3.15
CA MET A 214 -2.87 -19.31 -4.52
C MET A 214 -2.46 -20.78 -4.71
N GLY A 215 -2.76 -21.34 -5.87
CA GLY A 215 -2.59 -22.77 -6.14
C GLY A 215 -3.84 -23.59 -5.81
N GLU A 216 -4.41 -23.43 -4.62
CA GLU A 216 -5.74 -23.95 -4.31
C GLU A 216 -6.86 -23.08 -4.89
N ASN A 217 -6.56 -21.82 -5.14
CA ASN A 217 -7.46 -20.79 -5.66
C ASN A 217 -8.77 -20.66 -4.87
N LYS A 218 -8.60 -20.51 -3.54
CA LYS A 218 -9.72 -20.43 -2.59
C LYS A 218 -9.48 -19.37 -1.52
N TRP A 219 -10.54 -18.70 -1.12
CA TRP A 219 -10.54 -17.90 0.08
C TRP A 219 -10.56 -18.78 1.32
N ARG A 220 -9.79 -18.38 2.32
CA ARG A 220 -9.71 -19.05 3.61
C ARG A 220 -9.82 -18.04 4.74
N SER A 221 -10.75 -18.30 5.65
CA SER A 221 -10.92 -17.53 6.87
C SER A 221 -9.98 -18.03 7.95
N GLU A 222 -9.33 -17.12 8.66
CA GLU A 222 -8.40 -17.39 9.75
C GLU A 222 -8.72 -16.50 10.96
N ASN A 223 -8.37 -16.99 12.13
CA ASN A 223 -8.60 -16.25 13.38
C ASN A 223 -7.43 -15.33 13.75
N GLU A 224 -6.28 -15.51 13.12
CA GLU A 224 -5.05 -14.81 13.51
C GLU A 224 -4.05 -14.72 12.35
N TRP A 225 -3.13 -13.77 12.47
CA TRP A 225 -1.98 -13.62 11.59
C TRP A 225 -0.75 -13.17 12.39
N PRO A 226 0.46 -13.79 12.22
CA PRO A 226 0.69 -15.00 11.43
C PRO A 226 -0.01 -16.22 12.01
N LEU A 227 -0.22 -17.24 11.18
CA LEU A 227 -0.90 -18.47 11.60
C LEU A 227 -0.07 -19.21 12.62
N LYS A 228 -0.56 -19.47 13.83
CA LYS A 228 0.17 -20.20 14.87
C LYS A 228 0.59 -21.60 14.46
N ARG A 229 -0.20 -22.24 13.58
CA ARG A 229 0.12 -23.58 13.05
C ARG A 229 1.20 -23.57 11.97
N ALA A 230 1.60 -22.40 11.46
CA ALA A 230 2.66 -22.31 10.47
C ALA A 230 4.01 -22.61 11.10
N ILE A 231 4.77 -23.50 10.47
CA ILE A 231 6.14 -23.87 10.88
C ILE A 231 7.10 -23.23 9.89
N ALA A 232 7.93 -22.30 10.37
CA ALA A 232 8.99 -21.73 9.55
C ALA A 232 10.02 -22.81 9.23
N THR A 233 10.25 -23.05 7.95
CA THR A 233 11.20 -24.05 7.46
C THR A 233 12.21 -23.36 6.55
N SER A 234 13.49 -23.55 6.84
CA SER A 234 14.57 -23.05 5.97
C SER A 234 14.84 -24.07 4.84
N TYR A 235 15.06 -23.56 3.63
CA TYR A 235 15.42 -24.32 2.45
C TYR A 235 16.80 -23.91 1.96
#